data_3dfe15124b38dc4adc4bb6d29fdfd400
#
_entry.id   3dfe15124b38dc4adc4bb6d29fdfd400
#
_cell.length_a   1.000
_cell.length_b   1.000
_cell.length_c   1.000
_cell.angle_alpha   90.00
_cell.angle_beta   90.00
_cell.angle_gamma   90.00
#
_symmetry.space_group_name_H-M   'P 1'
#
loop_
_entity.id
_entity.type
_entity.pdbx_description
1 polymer ?
#
loop_
_entity_poly.entity_id
_entity_poly.type
_entity_poly.pdbx_seq_one_letter_code
_entity_poly.pdbx_strand_id
1 'polypeptide(L)'
;VSEPAANSLKPLLNREAWELLNSLPSYDQETSDAMNVTLRKQGWDPQTVAAVLTQLRLRRDARTKFGTFADKLLLTQHGLEQATRLQVAARHARRFRKAGITHVADMGCGLGADSLAFASAGLRVTALEADETTAAAALMNLRPFPEAQVVHTTAEKWVEQHLNEDEFRGLGVWMDPARRTDHSRIWDPEEFSPPLSFVTKLAATGLPLGVKLGPGIPHDLIPPECEAEWVSVEGELVEVTLWFNALARPGVRRAATVLPSSSGEIASMSASPGETGGIGAAELSSPEDFGQEPAISPTGPAGLYGVLWEPDPSVIRSGLVAQLCEQVQGRLLDERIAYFCSNEDERAGPLLLARRFRILEVMPFSAKRIKRWCAAHHVTSIDIKKRGVDVVPEQLRQQVLPRKPHGSHRHVTIVITRLGNTRLAAVVEPLG
;
A
#
# COMPACT_ATOMS: atom_id res chain seq x y z
N VAL A 1 10.61 20.38 -17.40
CA VAL A 1 9.34 21.13 -17.43
C VAL A 1 9.24 21.83 -16.10
N SER A 2 9.35 23.19 -16.08
CA SER A 2 9.22 24.00 -14.87
C SER A 2 7.82 23.77 -14.26
N GLU A 3 7.73 23.41 -12.97
CA GLU A 3 6.47 23.37 -12.23
C GLU A 3 5.69 24.68 -12.44
N PRO A 4 4.37 24.62 -12.66
CA PRO A 4 3.57 25.83 -12.68
C PRO A 4 3.74 26.59 -11.36
N ALA A 5 3.84 27.92 -11.41
CA ALA A 5 4.14 28.80 -10.27
C ALA A 5 3.25 28.57 -9.03
N ALA A 6 2.08 27.98 -9.21
CA ALA A 6 1.15 27.60 -8.12
C ALA A 6 1.66 26.44 -7.24
N ASN A 7 2.61 25.62 -7.72
CA ASN A 7 3.16 24.47 -6.97
C ASN A 7 4.53 24.78 -6.34
N SER A 8 5.05 26.00 -6.47
CA SER A 8 6.34 26.37 -5.88
C SER A 8 6.23 26.46 -4.35
N LEU A 9 7.12 25.75 -3.65
CA LEU A 9 7.25 25.84 -2.19
C LEU A 9 8.02 27.08 -1.71
N LYS A 10 8.76 27.76 -2.59
CA LYS A 10 9.62 28.91 -2.25
C LYS A 10 8.93 29.99 -1.38
N PRO A 11 7.66 30.39 -1.67
CA PRO A 11 6.98 31.38 -0.82
C PRO A 11 6.77 30.94 0.62
N LEU A 12 6.74 29.61 0.87
CA LEU A 12 6.47 29.05 2.20
C LEU A 12 7.73 28.75 3.02
N LEU A 13 8.91 28.93 2.43
CA LEU A 13 10.19 28.71 3.12
C LEU A 13 10.59 29.89 4.01
N ASN A 14 9.80 30.98 4.04
CA ASN A 14 10.00 32.07 5.00
C ASN A 14 9.08 31.88 6.24
N ARG A 15 9.48 32.49 7.34
CA ARG A 15 8.83 32.33 8.64
C ARG A 15 7.39 32.84 8.64
N GLU A 16 7.13 33.99 8.04
CA GLU A 16 5.81 34.65 8.08
C GLU A 16 4.77 33.83 7.30
N ALA A 17 5.12 33.37 6.09
CA ALA A 17 4.22 32.51 5.28
C ALA A 17 3.99 31.15 5.93
N TRP A 18 5.01 30.59 6.61
CA TRP A 18 4.86 29.35 7.38
C TRP A 18 3.93 29.53 8.58
N GLU A 19 4.07 30.62 9.33
CA GLU A 19 3.18 30.95 10.44
C GLU A 19 1.75 31.20 9.95
N LEU A 20 1.58 31.91 8.82
CA LEU A 20 0.29 32.08 8.17
C LEU A 20 -0.36 30.71 7.86
N LEU A 21 0.35 29.86 7.12
CA LEU A 21 -0.16 28.53 6.74
C LEU A 21 -0.64 27.72 7.96
N ASN A 22 0.10 27.80 9.08
CA ASN A 22 -0.23 27.06 10.29
C ASN A 22 -1.32 27.73 11.16
N SER A 23 -1.66 29.00 10.91
CA SER A 23 -2.71 29.73 11.62
C SER A 23 -4.09 29.58 10.97
N LEU A 24 -4.13 29.15 9.71
CA LEU A 24 -5.37 29.04 8.96
C LEU A 24 -6.13 27.75 9.29
N PRO A 25 -7.47 27.75 9.16
CA PRO A 25 -8.28 26.55 9.32
C PRO A 25 -8.00 25.52 8.21
N SER A 26 -8.48 24.30 8.43
CA SER A 26 -8.41 23.25 7.41
C SER A 26 -9.09 23.70 6.11
N TYR A 27 -8.57 23.21 4.98
CA TYR A 27 -9.10 23.53 3.66
C TYR A 27 -10.57 23.12 3.51
N ASP A 28 -11.35 24.07 3.05
CA ASP A 28 -12.73 23.87 2.61
C ASP A 28 -12.90 24.50 1.23
N GLN A 29 -13.45 23.74 0.30
CA GLN A 29 -13.60 24.18 -1.09
C GLN A 29 -14.61 25.33 -1.23
N GLU A 30 -15.66 25.35 -0.41
CA GLU A 30 -16.69 26.40 -0.46
C GLU A 30 -16.17 27.75 0.03
N THR A 31 -15.19 27.75 0.94
CA THR A 31 -14.63 28.97 1.54
C THR A 31 -13.29 29.39 0.94
N SER A 32 -12.69 28.56 0.07
CA SER A 32 -11.34 28.80 -0.47
C SER A 32 -11.23 30.11 -1.27
N ASP A 33 -12.26 30.48 -2.06
CA ASP A 33 -12.28 31.73 -2.83
C ASP A 33 -12.38 32.95 -1.91
N ALA A 34 -13.21 32.89 -0.88
CA ALA A 34 -13.33 33.94 0.12
C ALA A 34 -12.03 34.13 0.91
N MET A 35 -11.33 33.02 1.24
CA MET A 35 -10.04 33.05 1.89
C MET A 35 -8.97 33.70 0.99
N ASN A 36 -8.93 33.37 -0.31
CA ASN A 36 -8.04 34.01 -1.28
C ASN A 36 -8.23 35.55 -1.26
N VAL A 37 -9.48 36.02 -1.39
CA VAL A 37 -9.80 37.45 -1.37
C VAL A 37 -9.40 38.10 -0.05
N THR A 38 -9.62 37.43 1.08
CA THR A 38 -9.29 37.94 2.41
C THR A 38 -7.79 38.09 2.60
N LEU A 39 -6.99 37.08 2.25
CA LEU A 39 -5.52 37.12 2.38
C LEU A 39 -4.92 38.21 1.50
N ARG A 40 -5.42 38.39 0.27
CA ARG A 40 -4.96 39.48 -0.61
C ARG A 40 -5.31 40.88 -0.05
N LYS A 41 -6.47 41.05 0.56
CA LYS A 41 -6.84 42.31 1.24
C LYS A 41 -5.94 42.57 2.45
N GLN A 42 -5.43 41.57 3.10
CA GLN A 42 -4.44 41.67 4.20
C GLN A 42 -3.03 42.04 3.72
N GLY A 43 -2.80 42.13 2.41
CA GLY A 43 -1.52 42.53 1.83
C GLY A 43 -0.58 41.39 1.45
N TRP A 44 -1.03 40.13 1.56
CA TRP A 44 -0.23 39.00 1.11
C TRP A 44 -0.10 39.00 -0.41
N ASP A 45 1.10 38.72 -0.90
CA ASP A 45 1.36 38.63 -2.33
C ASP A 45 0.62 37.43 -2.96
N PRO A 46 0.25 37.53 -4.25
CA PRO A 46 -0.53 36.49 -4.92
C PRO A 46 0.14 35.10 -4.96
N GLN A 47 1.46 35.03 -5.00
CA GLN A 47 2.19 33.74 -5.05
C GLN A 47 2.15 33.06 -3.70
N THR A 48 2.37 33.79 -2.62
CA THR A 48 2.25 33.27 -1.24
C THR A 48 0.83 32.79 -0.97
N VAL A 49 -0.21 33.56 -1.36
CA VAL A 49 -1.61 33.13 -1.19
C VAL A 49 -1.89 31.85 -1.96
N ALA A 50 -1.46 31.74 -3.21
CA ALA A 50 -1.64 30.53 -4.02
C ALA A 50 -0.93 29.32 -3.40
N ALA A 51 0.32 29.50 -2.92
CA ALA A 51 1.08 28.45 -2.26
C ALA A 51 0.40 27.98 -0.97
N VAL A 52 -0.06 28.90 -0.13
CA VAL A 52 -0.79 28.59 1.12
C VAL A 52 -2.06 27.80 0.85
N LEU A 53 -2.91 28.26 -0.08
CA LEU A 53 -4.15 27.54 -0.42
C LEU A 53 -3.87 26.14 -1.01
N THR A 54 -2.84 26.02 -1.84
CA THR A 54 -2.38 24.74 -2.36
C THR A 54 -1.97 23.80 -1.23
N GLN A 55 -1.19 24.28 -0.26
CA GLN A 55 -0.78 23.47 0.89
C GLN A 55 -1.96 23.05 1.77
N LEU A 56 -2.91 23.94 2.04
CA LEU A 56 -4.10 23.57 2.81
C LEU A 56 -4.88 22.43 2.11
N ARG A 57 -5.02 22.49 0.78
CA ARG A 57 -5.65 21.43 -0.01
C ARG A 57 -4.84 20.12 0.08
N LEU A 58 -3.52 20.17 -0.14
CA LEU A 58 -2.66 19.01 -0.06
C LEU A 58 -2.67 18.38 1.35
N ARG A 59 -2.66 19.19 2.41
CA ARG A 59 -2.77 18.71 3.79
C ARG A 59 -4.10 17.99 4.05
N ARG A 60 -5.21 18.50 3.53
CA ARG A 60 -6.51 17.80 3.59
C ARG A 60 -6.42 16.43 2.91
N ASP A 61 -5.91 16.40 1.69
CA ASP A 61 -5.81 15.17 0.89
C ASP A 61 -4.82 14.16 1.52
N ALA A 62 -3.78 14.67 2.19
CA ALA A 62 -2.77 13.87 2.88
C ALA A 62 -3.28 13.17 4.14
N ARG A 63 -4.42 13.56 4.69
CA ARG A 63 -4.97 12.94 5.92
C ARG A 63 -5.25 11.44 5.77
N THR A 64 -5.52 10.98 4.56
CA THR A 64 -5.70 9.55 4.26
C THR A 64 -4.41 8.74 4.45
N LYS A 65 -3.24 9.36 4.27
CA LYS A 65 -1.92 8.73 4.41
C LYS A 65 -1.26 9.01 5.76
N PHE A 66 -1.44 10.21 6.30
CA PHE A 66 -0.70 10.74 7.46
C PHE A 66 -1.57 11.03 8.68
N GLY A 67 -2.89 10.85 8.60
CA GLY A 67 -3.80 11.22 9.69
C GLY A 67 -3.65 12.69 10.07
N THR A 68 -3.62 12.99 11.37
CA THR A 68 -3.45 14.36 11.91
C THR A 68 -2.07 14.95 11.67
N PHE A 69 -1.05 14.14 11.38
CA PHE A 69 0.29 14.64 11.04
C PHE A 69 0.28 15.47 9.74
N ALA A 70 -0.65 15.18 8.82
CA ALA A 70 -0.80 15.91 7.57
C ALA A 70 -0.84 17.43 7.75
N ASP A 71 -1.45 17.92 8.85
CA ASP A 71 -1.62 19.34 9.13
C ASP A 71 -0.32 20.08 9.45
N LYS A 72 0.78 19.35 9.62
CA LYS A 72 2.12 19.90 9.94
C LYS A 72 3.11 19.73 8.79
N LEU A 73 2.76 19.02 7.74
CA LEU A 73 3.66 18.71 6.64
C LEU A 73 3.67 19.80 5.57
N LEU A 74 4.82 19.91 4.91
CA LEU A 74 4.99 20.62 3.66
C LEU A 74 5.00 19.59 2.52
N LEU A 75 4.13 19.77 1.54
CA LEU A 75 3.79 18.74 0.58
C LEU A 75 3.91 19.26 -0.86
N THR A 76 4.35 18.41 -1.77
CA THR A 76 4.14 18.58 -3.22
C THR A 76 3.07 17.60 -3.69
N GLN A 77 2.40 17.90 -4.80
CA GLN A 77 1.37 16.99 -5.36
C GLN A 77 1.98 15.61 -5.66
N HIS A 78 3.06 15.60 -6.41
CA HIS A 78 3.78 14.38 -6.79
C HIS A 78 4.31 13.63 -5.57
N GLY A 79 4.96 14.34 -4.64
CA GLY A 79 5.47 13.72 -3.42
C GLY A 79 4.39 13.11 -2.55
N LEU A 80 3.19 13.73 -2.45
CA LEU A 80 2.05 13.17 -1.75
C LEU A 80 1.54 11.87 -2.40
N GLU A 81 1.49 11.83 -3.73
CA GLU A 81 1.06 10.63 -4.47
C GLU A 81 1.99 9.45 -4.20
N GLN A 82 3.30 9.68 -4.15
CA GLN A 82 4.33 8.67 -3.94
C GLN A 82 4.57 8.32 -2.46
N ALA A 83 4.21 9.21 -1.53
CA ALA A 83 4.51 9.04 -0.11
C ALA A 83 3.92 7.75 0.48
N THR A 84 4.73 7.06 1.25
CA THR A 84 4.33 5.89 2.05
C THR A 84 3.27 6.28 3.08
N ARG A 85 2.25 5.45 3.28
CA ARG A 85 1.27 5.63 4.37
C ARG A 85 1.96 5.47 5.72
N LEU A 86 1.66 6.34 6.68
CA LEU A 86 2.38 6.39 7.97
C LEU A 86 2.35 5.04 8.72
N GLN A 87 1.24 4.30 8.67
CA GLN A 87 1.16 2.98 9.29
C GLN A 87 2.09 1.94 8.66
N VAL A 88 2.37 2.06 7.35
CA VAL A 88 3.31 1.20 6.62
C VAL A 88 4.74 1.62 6.98
N ALA A 89 5.05 2.91 6.93
CA ALA A 89 6.34 3.46 7.33
C ALA A 89 6.71 3.11 8.78
N ALA A 90 5.73 3.09 9.70
CA ALA A 90 5.94 2.65 11.08
C ALA A 90 6.35 1.17 11.19
N ARG A 91 5.87 0.31 10.28
CA ARG A 91 6.32 -1.10 10.20
C ARG A 91 7.76 -1.19 9.73
N HIS A 92 8.16 -0.39 8.73
CA HIS A 92 9.55 -0.31 8.29
C HIS A 92 10.45 0.07 9.48
N ALA A 93 10.13 1.14 10.18
CA ALA A 93 10.89 1.59 11.34
C ALA A 93 10.99 0.53 12.45
N ARG A 94 9.89 -0.17 12.74
CA ARG A 94 9.88 -1.27 13.71
C ARG A 94 10.81 -2.42 13.29
N ARG A 95 10.89 -2.72 11.97
CA ARG A 95 11.77 -3.77 11.46
C ARG A 95 13.24 -3.43 11.68
N PHE A 96 13.64 -2.19 11.35
CA PHE A 96 14.99 -1.70 11.61
C PHE A 96 15.35 -1.74 13.09
N ARG A 97 14.46 -1.27 13.96
CA ARG A 97 14.68 -1.35 15.43
C ARG A 97 14.85 -2.78 15.94
N LYS A 98 14.03 -3.72 15.47
CA LYS A 98 14.13 -5.13 15.84
C LYS A 98 15.44 -5.77 15.42
N ALA A 99 16.01 -5.31 14.32
CA ALA A 99 17.33 -5.75 13.83
C ALA A 99 18.49 -5.08 14.57
N GLY A 100 18.23 -4.23 15.58
CA GLY A 100 19.27 -3.54 16.36
C GLY A 100 19.92 -2.37 15.63
N ILE A 101 19.32 -1.89 14.54
CA ILE A 101 19.80 -0.71 13.81
C ILE A 101 19.59 0.53 14.68
N THR A 102 20.57 1.44 14.64
CA THR A 102 20.55 2.71 15.39
C THR A 102 20.60 3.94 14.48
N HIS A 103 21.00 3.74 13.24
CA HIS A 103 21.09 4.79 12.23
C HIS A 103 20.55 4.28 10.89
N VAL A 104 19.70 5.06 10.23
CA VAL A 104 19.15 4.74 8.91
C VAL A 104 19.57 5.78 7.90
N ALA A 105 20.16 5.34 6.79
CA ALA A 105 20.30 6.14 5.59
C ALA A 105 19.06 5.89 4.71
N ASP A 106 18.20 6.89 4.59
CA ASP A 106 16.97 6.86 3.78
C ASP A 106 17.27 7.45 2.40
N MET A 107 17.51 6.57 1.43
CA MET A 107 17.96 6.92 0.07
C MET A 107 16.78 7.12 -0.87
N GLY A 108 16.48 8.37 -1.21
CA GLY A 108 15.29 8.78 -1.93
C GLY A 108 14.13 9.04 -0.97
N CYS A 109 14.37 9.86 0.06
CA CYS A 109 13.41 10.06 1.14
C CYS A 109 12.11 10.78 0.70
N GLY A 110 12.11 11.41 -0.47
CA GLY A 110 10.98 12.18 -0.94
C GLY A 110 10.57 13.27 0.06
N LEU A 111 9.31 13.30 0.47
CA LEU A 111 8.82 14.22 1.49
C LEU A 111 9.21 13.83 2.93
N GLY A 112 9.93 12.71 3.10
CA GLY A 112 10.39 12.22 4.38
C GLY A 112 9.37 11.35 5.13
N ALA A 113 8.45 10.68 4.47
CA ALA A 113 7.43 9.85 5.14
C ALA A 113 8.04 8.70 5.96
N ASP A 114 8.93 7.93 5.37
CA ASP A 114 9.66 6.85 6.05
C ASP A 114 10.68 7.42 7.05
N SER A 115 11.40 8.48 6.69
CA SER A 115 12.30 9.22 7.58
C SER A 115 11.60 9.70 8.87
N LEU A 116 10.37 10.21 8.78
CA LEU A 116 9.54 10.60 9.93
C LEU A 116 9.26 9.38 10.84
N ALA A 117 8.95 8.24 10.26
CA ALA A 117 8.70 7.02 11.02
C ALA A 117 9.97 6.50 11.69
N PHE A 118 11.11 6.50 11.00
CA PHE A 118 12.41 6.13 11.57
C PHE A 118 12.80 7.05 12.73
N ALA A 119 12.72 8.38 12.53
CA ALA A 119 13.04 9.36 13.57
C ALA A 119 12.10 9.26 14.77
N SER A 120 10.79 9.10 14.52
CA SER A 120 9.79 8.89 15.59
C SER A 120 10.03 7.59 16.36
N ALA A 121 10.64 6.59 15.73
CA ALA A 121 11.05 5.34 16.38
C ALA A 121 12.36 5.47 17.20
N GLY A 122 12.97 6.66 17.26
CA GLY A 122 14.20 6.94 17.99
C GLY A 122 15.48 6.52 17.25
N LEU A 123 15.40 6.36 15.92
CA LEU A 123 16.56 6.10 15.08
C LEU A 123 17.16 7.42 14.62
N ARG A 124 18.49 7.50 14.53
CA ARG A 124 19.16 8.57 13.79
C ARG A 124 18.87 8.38 12.30
N VAL A 125 18.60 9.48 11.59
CA VAL A 125 18.25 9.43 10.17
C VAL A 125 19.15 10.35 9.36
N THR A 126 19.70 9.82 8.27
CA THR A 126 20.28 10.58 7.18
C THR A 126 19.39 10.41 5.95
N ALA A 127 18.52 11.40 5.72
CA ALA A 127 17.57 11.40 4.61
C ALA A 127 18.21 12.02 3.37
N LEU A 128 18.28 11.28 2.28
CA LEU A 128 18.91 11.70 1.02
C LEU A 128 17.84 11.97 -0.03
N GLU A 129 17.90 13.13 -0.68
CA GLU A 129 16.97 13.50 -1.75
C GLU A 129 17.72 14.24 -2.87
N ALA A 130 17.47 13.84 -4.10
CA ALA A 130 18.15 14.36 -5.27
C ALA A 130 17.50 15.65 -5.84
N ASP A 131 16.18 15.83 -5.61
CA ASP A 131 15.47 17.04 -6.02
C ASP A 131 15.54 18.10 -4.92
N GLU A 132 16.04 19.29 -5.26
CA GLU A 132 16.25 20.38 -4.32
C GLU A 132 14.95 20.83 -3.62
N THR A 133 13.85 20.91 -4.35
CA THR A 133 12.56 21.35 -3.82
C THR A 133 11.99 20.33 -2.83
N THR A 134 12.09 19.06 -3.17
CA THR A 134 11.64 17.95 -2.34
C THR A 134 12.51 17.82 -1.09
N ALA A 135 13.84 17.97 -1.24
CA ALA A 135 14.78 17.99 -0.10
C ALA A 135 14.47 19.14 0.89
N ALA A 136 14.13 20.33 0.37
CA ALA A 136 13.71 21.46 1.22
C ALA A 136 12.40 21.16 1.97
N ALA A 137 11.44 20.49 1.32
CA ALA A 137 10.22 20.05 1.98
C ALA A 137 10.50 18.99 3.07
N ALA A 138 11.34 18.00 2.78
CA ALA A 138 11.75 16.98 3.74
C ALA A 138 12.46 17.61 4.96
N LEU A 139 13.33 18.59 4.74
CA LEU A 139 14.01 19.33 5.82
C LEU A 139 13.00 20.01 6.75
N MET A 140 11.99 20.66 6.19
CA MET A 140 10.92 21.29 6.99
C MET A 140 10.10 20.25 7.76
N ASN A 141 9.78 19.12 7.13
CA ASN A 141 9.00 18.05 7.73
C ASN A 141 9.76 17.35 8.88
N LEU A 142 11.08 17.17 8.73
CA LEU A 142 11.94 16.51 9.70
C LEU A 142 12.46 17.44 10.80
N ARG A 143 12.23 18.74 10.69
CA ARG A 143 12.68 19.74 11.68
C ARG A 143 12.34 19.42 13.15
N PRO A 144 11.19 18.78 13.48
CA PRO A 144 10.90 18.39 14.86
C PRO A 144 11.84 17.33 15.45
N PHE A 145 12.66 16.66 14.62
CA PHE A 145 13.52 15.56 15.01
C PHE A 145 15.00 15.96 14.88
N PRO A 146 15.67 16.34 15.99
CA PRO A 146 17.04 16.82 15.93
C PRO A 146 18.05 15.76 15.47
N GLU A 147 17.71 14.46 15.59
CA GLU A 147 18.55 13.34 15.15
C GLU A 147 18.37 13.00 13.66
N ALA A 148 17.51 13.73 12.95
CA ALA A 148 17.32 13.59 11.52
C ALA A 148 17.99 14.73 10.77
N GLN A 149 18.79 14.39 9.76
CA GLN A 149 19.40 15.36 8.84
C GLN A 149 18.97 15.05 7.41
N VAL A 150 18.78 16.09 6.61
CA VAL A 150 18.50 15.97 5.17
C VAL A 150 19.72 16.41 4.38
N VAL A 151 20.12 15.62 3.41
CA VAL A 151 21.25 15.89 2.53
C VAL A 151 20.76 15.89 1.07
N HIS A 152 20.94 17.01 0.38
CA HIS A 152 20.64 17.13 -1.04
C HIS A 152 21.74 16.45 -1.86
N THR A 153 21.52 15.19 -2.20
CA THR A 153 22.47 14.34 -2.96
C THR A 153 21.75 13.13 -3.55
N THR A 154 22.43 12.40 -4.45
CA THR A 154 21.95 11.09 -4.91
C THR A 154 22.47 9.97 -4.02
N ALA A 155 21.76 8.82 -4.02
CA ALA A 155 22.17 7.62 -3.29
C ALA A 155 23.58 7.16 -3.69
N GLU A 156 23.86 7.13 -4.99
CA GLU A 156 25.15 6.67 -5.54
C GLU A 156 26.32 7.54 -5.03
N LYS A 157 26.18 8.87 -5.12
CA LYS A 157 27.22 9.80 -4.64
C LYS A 157 27.47 9.67 -3.15
N TRP A 158 26.39 9.51 -2.39
CA TRP A 158 26.52 9.36 -0.94
C TRP A 158 27.22 8.06 -0.57
N VAL A 159 26.87 6.94 -1.25
CA VAL A 159 27.53 5.65 -1.06
C VAL A 159 29.02 5.73 -1.37
N GLU A 160 29.42 6.34 -2.49
CA GLU A 160 30.83 6.52 -2.85
C GLU A 160 31.64 7.30 -1.80
N GLN A 161 31.00 8.24 -1.10
CA GLN A 161 31.68 9.13 -0.15
C GLN A 161 31.71 8.61 1.28
N HIS A 162 30.72 7.81 1.69
CA HIS A 162 30.48 7.51 3.11
C HIS A 162 30.46 6.01 3.43
N LEU A 163 30.46 5.11 2.46
CA LEU A 163 30.43 3.69 2.77
C LEU A 163 31.84 3.10 2.79
N ASN A 164 32.49 3.22 3.95
CA ASN A 164 33.70 2.47 4.33
C ASN A 164 33.29 1.37 5.32
N GLU A 165 34.01 0.24 5.32
CA GLU A 165 33.68 -0.93 6.17
C GLU A 165 33.56 -0.59 7.67
N ASP A 166 34.29 0.41 8.15
CA ASP A 166 34.24 0.86 9.55
C ASP A 166 32.95 1.64 9.92
N GLU A 167 32.21 2.16 8.94
CA GLU A 167 31.00 2.97 9.15
C GLU A 167 29.72 2.12 9.16
N PHE A 168 29.80 0.83 8.87
CA PHE A 168 28.62 -0.06 8.80
C PHE A 168 28.04 -0.44 10.16
N ARG A 169 28.73 -0.20 11.25
CA ARG A 169 28.28 -0.62 12.57
C ARG A 169 27.02 0.15 12.99
N GLY A 170 25.90 -0.56 13.05
CA GLY A 170 24.60 0.00 13.42
C GLY A 170 23.90 0.81 12.33
N LEU A 171 24.47 0.90 11.12
CA LEU A 171 23.85 1.50 9.96
C LEU A 171 22.93 0.49 9.26
N GLY A 172 21.74 0.94 8.89
CA GLY A 172 20.86 0.27 7.94
C GLY A 172 20.47 1.23 6.81
N VAL A 173 20.15 0.67 5.67
CA VAL A 173 19.74 1.44 4.49
C VAL A 173 18.28 1.17 4.17
N TRP A 174 17.52 2.22 3.99
CA TRP A 174 16.20 2.22 3.39
C TRP A 174 16.25 2.86 2.01
N MET A 175 15.53 2.30 1.05
CA MET A 175 15.56 2.80 -0.32
C MET A 175 14.16 2.74 -0.95
N ASP A 176 13.75 3.84 -1.58
CA ASP A 176 12.51 3.94 -2.37
C ASP A 176 12.86 4.44 -3.79
N PRO A 177 13.35 3.54 -4.68
CA PRO A 177 13.79 3.93 -6.00
C PRO A 177 12.67 4.49 -6.86
N ALA A 178 12.83 5.71 -7.37
CA ALA A 178 11.88 6.33 -8.29
C ALA A 178 11.99 5.75 -9.70
N ARG A 179 10.87 5.59 -10.41
CA ARG A 179 10.89 5.30 -11.85
C ARG A 179 11.39 6.50 -12.64
N ARG A 180 12.30 6.28 -13.58
CA ARG A 180 12.83 7.34 -14.45
C ARG A 180 11.86 7.77 -15.55
N THR A 181 10.90 6.91 -15.95
CA THR A 181 9.95 7.18 -17.04
C THR A 181 8.56 6.64 -16.72
N ASP A 182 7.54 7.49 -16.89
CA ASP A 182 6.11 7.13 -16.73
C ASP A 182 5.52 6.36 -17.91
N HIS A 183 6.28 6.10 -18.99
CA HIS A 183 5.74 5.68 -20.27
C HIS A 183 5.97 4.21 -20.64
N SER A 184 6.77 3.47 -19.87
CA SER A 184 7.02 2.05 -20.14
C SER A 184 5.98 1.16 -19.46
N ARG A 185 5.29 0.31 -20.25
CA ARG A 185 4.44 -0.77 -19.75
C ARG A 185 5.24 -2.01 -19.32
N ILE A 186 6.51 -2.05 -19.69
CA ILE A 186 7.42 -3.14 -19.38
C ILE A 186 8.12 -2.81 -18.08
N TRP A 187 8.13 -3.77 -17.16
CA TRP A 187 8.86 -3.68 -15.91
C TRP A 187 10.34 -3.93 -16.17
N ASP A 188 11.14 -2.86 -16.19
CA ASP A 188 12.60 -2.95 -16.23
C ASP A 188 13.16 -2.39 -14.93
N PRO A 189 13.73 -3.24 -14.05
CA PRO A 189 14.28 -2.79 -12.77
C PRO A 189 15.54 -1.92 -12.93
N GLU A 190 16.18 -1.90 -14.11
CA GLU A 190 17.31 -1.02 -14.38
C GLU A 190 16.89 0.41 -14.79
N GLU A 191 15.60 0.64 -15.06
CA GLU A 191 15.03 1.98 -15.27
C GLU A 191 14.75 2.73 -13.96
N PHE A 192 14.95 2.10 -12.79
CA PHE A 192 14.81 2.80 -11.50
C PHE A 192 16.03 3.67 -11.18
N SER A 193 15.85 4.63 -10.30
CA SER A 193 16.91 5.47 -9.75
C SER A 193 16.88 5.41 -8.21
N PRO A 194 17.85 4.71 -7.58
CA PRO A 194 18.89 3.89 -8.21
C PRO A 194 18.34 2.57 -8.83
N PRO A 195 19.08 1.96 -9.79
CA PRO A 195 18.67 0.72 -10.43
C PRO A 195 18.78 -0.49 -9.50
N LEU A 196 18.07 -1.60 -9.83
CA LEU A 196 18.09 -2.80 -8.99
C LEU A 196 19.49 -3.43 -8.90
N SER A 197 20.32 -3.28 -9.94
CA SER A 197 21.73 -3.71 -9.92
C SER A 197 22.56 -2.95 -8.85
N PHE A 198 22.25 -1.68 -8.57
CA PHE A 198 22.85 -0.93 -7.47
C PHE A 198 22.41 -1.49 -6.11
N VAL A 199 21.12 -1.81 -5.97
CA VAL A 199 20.55 -2.42 -4.76
C VAL A 199 21.23 -3.74 -4.43
N THR A 200 21.37 -4.64 -5.42
CA THR A 200 21.99 -5.95 -5.20
C THR A 200 23.48 -5.87 -4.89
N LYS A 201 24.20 -4.93 -5.51
CA LYS A 201 25.60 -4.64 -5.15
C LYS A 201 25.73 -4.16 -3.71
N LEU A 202 24.83 -3.28 -3.29
CA LEU A 202 24.84 -2.78 -1.91
C LEU A 202 24.45 -3.89 -0.91
N ALA A 203 23.48 -4.72 -1.22
CA ALA A 203 23.11 -5.86 -0.40
C ALA A 203 24.27 -6.86 -0.24
N ALA A 204 25.08 -7.07 -1.29
CA ALA A 204 26.24 -7.96 -1.27
C ALA A 204 27.36 -7.51 -0.29
N THR A 205 27.35 -6.27 0.17
CA THR A 205 28.27 -5.79 1.21
C THR A 205 27.92 -6.28 2.62
N GLY A 206 26.76 -6.91 2.81
CA GLY A 206 26.26 -7.34 4.11
C GLY A 206 25.47 -6.29 4.88
N LEU A 207 25.31 -5.08 4.34
CA LEU A 207 24.52 -4.03 4.98
C LEU A 207 23.05 -4.44 5.16
N PRO A 208 22.46 -4.19 6.33
CA PRO A 208 21.00 -4.28 6.51
C PRO A 208 20.29 -3.34 5.55
N LEU A 209 19.54 -3.88 4.59
CA LEU A 209 18.93 -3.10 3.51
C LEU A 209 17.46 -3.48 3.32
N GLY A 210 16.59 -2.46 3.30
CA GLY A 210 15.19 -2.57 2.90
C GLY A 210 14.94 -1.72 1.64
N VAL A 211 14.24 -2.30 0.65
CA VAL A 211 13.95 -1.60 -0.60
C VAL A 211 12.47 -1.71 -0.94
N LYS A 212 11.80 -0.57 -1.01
CA LYS A 212 10.40 -0.50 -1.44
C LYS A 212 10.31 -0.46 -2.96
N LEU A 213 9.43 -1.29 -3.51
CA LEU A 213 9.17 -1.34 -4.94
C LEU A 213 7.67 -1.37 -5.21
N GLY A 214 7.29 -1.08 -6.46
CA GLY A 214 5.93 -1.25 -6.92
C GLY A 214 5.50 -2.73 -6.79
N PRO A 215 4.31 -3.01 -6.25
CA PRO A 215 3.89 -4.38 -5.92
C PRO A 215 3.66 -5.27 -7.14
N GLY A 216 3.76 -4.72 -8.34
CA GLY A 216 3.63 -5.43 -9.61
C GLY A 216 4.93 -6.06 -10.13
N ILE A 217 6.04 -6.03 -9.39
CA ILE A 217 7.30 -6.65 -9.82
C ILE A 217 7.11 -8.11 -10.26
N PRO A 218 7.61 -8.52 -11.43
CA PRO A 218 7.67 -9.92 -11.81
C PRO A 218 8.51 -10.73 -10.81
N HIS A 219 8.06 -11.93 -10.49
CA HIS A 219 8.73 -12.76 -9.48
C HIS A 219 10.14 -13.18 -9.87
N ASP A 220 10.39 -13.36 -11.16
CA ASP A 220 11.69 -13.71 -11.74
C ASP A 220 12.73 -12.59 -11.65
N LEU A 221 12.29 -11.35 -11.38
CA LEU A 221 13.18 -10.22 -11.14
C LEU A 221 13.52 -10.00 -9.66
N ILE A 222 12.93 -10.78 -8.75
CA ILE A 222 13.19 -10.68 -7.31
C ILE A 222 14.48 -11.42 -6.98
N PRO A 223 15.52 -10.76 -6.42
CA PRO A 223 16.76 -11.41 -6.03
C PRO A 223 16.54 -12.62 -5.10
N PRO A 224 17.26 -13.72 -5.26
CA PRO A 224 17.03 -14.93 -4.48
C PRO A 224 17.41 -14.80 -3.00
N GLU A 225 18.33 -13.89 -2.65
CA GLU A 225 18.87 -13.76 -1.29
C GLU A 225 18.05 -12.81 -0.41
N CYS A 226 16.84 -12.40 -0.82
CA CYS A 226 16.02 -11.50 -0.04
C CYS A 226 14.71 -12.16 0.43
N GLU A 227 14.13 -11.59 1.48
CA GLU A 227 12.72 -11.77 1.79
C GLU A 227 11.91 -10.73 0.98
N ALA A 228 10.85 -11.17 0.30
CA ALA A 228 9.93 -10.28 -0.41
C ALA A 228 8.59 -10.23 0.34
N GLU A 229 8.24 -9.05 0.86
CA GLU A 229 7.02 -8.81 1.65
C GLU A 229 6.05 -7.89 0.90
N TRP A 230 4.88 -8.41 0.49
CA TRP A 230 3.77 -7.60 -0.07
C TRP A 230 2.87 -7.08 1.05
N VAL A 231 2.56 -5.80 0.99
CA VAL A 231 1.75 -5.14 2.00
C VAL A 231 0.47 -4.60 1.38
N SER A 232 -0.67 -4.93 1.98
CA SER A 232 -1.98 -4.35 1.69
C SER A 232 -2.49 -3.53 2.88
N VAL A 233 -3.21 -2.46 2.57
CA VAL A 233 -3.94 -1.64 3.54
C VAL A 233 -5.39 -1.57 3.10
N GLU A 234 -6.33 -2.03 3.94
CA GLU A 234 -7.77 -2.03 3.61
C GLU A 234 -8.13 -2.79 2.31
N GLY A 235 -7.34 -3.81 1.96
CA GLY A 235 -7.51 -4.56 0.71
C GLY A 235 -6.94 -3.87 -0.54
N GLU A 236 -6.26 -2.74 -0.38
CA GLU A 236 -5.46 -2.10 -1.43
C GLU A 236 -4.00 -2.53 -1.29
N LEU A 237 -3.44 -3.13 -2.33
CA LEU A 237 -2.05 -3.53 -2.38
C LEU A 237 -1.18 -2.28 -2.62
N VAL A 238 -0.34 -1.93 -1.64
CA VAL A 238 0.38 -0.66 -1.64
C VAL A 238 1.83 -0.78 -2.08
N GLU A 239 2.51 -1.86 -1.72
CA GLU A 239 3.94 -2.04 -2.02
C GLU A 239 4.38 -3.50 -1.94
N VAL A 240 5.58 -3.76 -2.45
CA VAL A 240 6.42 -4.88 -2.05
C VAL A 240 7.73 -4.32 -1.50
N THR A 241 8.19 -4.87 -0.39
CA THR A 241 9.49 -4.53 0.19
C THR A 241 10.41 -5.74 0.10
N LEU A 242 11.61 -5.52 -0.46
CA LEU A 242 12.69 -6.50 -0.45
C LEU A 242 13.59 -6.23 0.76
N TRP A 243 13.73 -7.24 1.61
CA TRP A 243 14.54 -7.18 2.82
C TRP A 243 15.78 -8.03 2.67
N PHE A 244 16.96 -7.47 2.95
CA PHE A 244 18.24 -8.12 2.81
C PHE A 244 19.01 -8.18 4.14
N ASN A 245 19.87 -9.15 4.26
CA ASN A 245 20.81 -9.31 5.36
C ASN A 245 20.09 -9.32 6.73
N ALA A 246 20.54 -8.56 7.72
CA ALA A 246 19.95 -8.54 9.05
C ALA A 246 18.48 -8.06 9.09
N LEU A 247 17.96 -7.45 8.02
CA LEU A 247 16.55 -7.09 7.90
C LEU A 247 15.68 -8.21 7.34
N ALA A 248 16.24 -9.19 6.63
CA ALA A 248 15.52 -10.38 6.22
C ALA A 248 15.27 -11.30 7.41
N ARG A 249 14.06 -11.84 7.53
CA ARG A 249 13.73 -12.81 8.59
C ARG A 249 14.30 -14.18 8.25
N PRO A 250 14.96 -14.86 9.21
CA PRO A 250 15.42 -16.21 8.98
C PRO A 250 14.27 -17.14 8.58
N GLY A 251 14.44 -17.88 7.50
CA GLY A 251 13.45 -18.85 7.02
C GLY A 251 12.20 -18.23 6.38
N VAL A 252 12.23 -16.95 6.00
CA VAL A 252 11.16 -16.30 5.26
C VAL A 252 11.67 -15.84 3.90
N ARG A 253 11.11 -16.39 2.83
CA ARG A 253 11.39 -15.98 1.46
C ARG A 253 10.30 -15.05 0.91
N ARG A 254 9.05 -15.36 1.22
CA ARG A 254 7.87 -14.62 0.78
C ARG A 254 6.95 -14.31 1.95
N ALA A 255 6.37 -13.13 1.95
CA ALA A 255 5.39 -12.75 2.96
C ALA A 255 4.27 -11.89 2.38
N ALA A 256 3.08 -12.03 2.93
CA ALA A 256 1.93 -11.16 2.72
C ALA A 256 1.53 -10.56 4.06
N THR A 257 1.42 -9.25 4.11
CA THR A 257 0.97 -8.51 5.29
C THR A 257 -0.27 -7.69 4.94
N VAL A 258 -1.32 -7.83 5.73
CA VAL A 258 -2.56 -7.05 5.59
C VAL A 258 -2.77 -6.20 6.82
N LEU A 259 -2.86 -4.90 6.60
CA LEU A 259 -3.10 -3.90 7.63
C LEU A 259 -4.58 -3.47 7.62
N PRO A 260 -5.23 -3.37 8.79
CA PRO A 260 -6.57 -2.83 8.89
C PRO A 260 -6.59 -1.31 8.62
N SER A 261 -7.79 -0.74 8.53
CA SER A 261 -7.98 0.70 8.51
C SER A 261 -7.37 1.37 9.75
N SER A 262 -6.72 2.50 9.54
CA SER A 262 -6.23 3.34 10.64
C SER A 262 -7.32 4.21 11.28
N SER A 263 -8.60 3.93 11.01
CA SER A 263 -9.73 4.63 11.60
C SER A 263 -9.86 4.30 13.09
N GLY A 264 -9.16 5.03 13.91
CA GLY A 264 -9.19 4.94 15.35
C GLY A 264 -7.83 4.57 15.93
N GLU A 265 -7.15 5.58 16.41
CA GLU A 265 -5.90 5.55 17.16
C GLU A 265 -4.68 5.07 16.37
N ILE A 266 -3.87 6.04 15.96
CA ILE A 266 -2.42 5.87 16.00
C ILE A 266 -2.11 5.59 17.48
N ALA A 267 -2.40 4.36 17.90
CA ALA A 267 -2.15 3.89 19.24
C ALA A 267 -0.65 3.98 19.43
N SER A 268 -0.28 4.91 20.26
CA SER A 268 1.02 5.24 20.84
C SER A 268 2.17 4.40 20.25
N MET A 269 3.06 5.05 19.54
CA MET A 269 4.35 4.50 19.09
C MET A 269 5.28 4.10 20.26
N SER A 270 4.74 4.01 21.48
CA SER A 270 5.39 3.68 22.74
C SER A 270 5.15 2.24 23.23
N ALA A 271 4.79 1.29 22.35
CA ALA A 271 4.70 -0.10 22.77
C ALA A 271 6.08 -0.66 23.09
N SER A 272 6.25 -1.15 24.31
CA SER A 272 7.47 -1.74 24.86
C SER A 272 7.99 -2.91 24.02
N PRO A 273 9.32 -3.19 23.99
CA PRO A 273 9.88 -4.32 23.29
C PRO A 273 9.40 -5.63 23.94
N GLY A 274 8.52 -6.36 23.28
CA GLY A 274 8.04 -7.67 23.79
C GLY A 274 6.60 -8.02 23.40
N GLU A 275 5.76 -7.06 23.04
CA GLU A 275 4.40 -7.34 22.63
C GLU A 275 4.29 -7.61 21.14
N THR A 276 3.89 -8.83 20.80
CA THR A 276 3.50 -9.27 19.44
C THR A 276 2.18 -8.64 18.96
N GLY A 277 1.63 -7.70 19.72
CA GLY A 277 0.39 -6.96 19.48
C GLY A 277 0.62 -5.59 18.85
N GLY A 278 1.23 -5.51 17.68
CA GLY A 278 1.16 -4.29 16.87
C GLY A 278 -0.09 -4.33 16.00
N ILE A 279 -0.97 -3.33 16.19
CA ILE A 279 -2.07 -2.93 15.31
C ILE A 279 -2.57 -4.11 14.45
N GLY A 280 -3.48 -4.92 14.94
CA GLY A 280 -4.27 -5.93 14.26
C GLY A 280 -3.86 -6.47 12.87
N ALA A 281 -2.58 -6.43 12.53
CA ALA A 281 -2.06 -6.89 11.25
C ALA A 281 -2.15 -8.42 11.17
N ALA A 282 -2.60 -8.93 10.01
CA ALA A 282 -2.48 -10.34 9.68
C ALA A 282 -1.29 -10.56 8.75
N GLU A 283 -0.55 -11.64 8.97
CA GLU A 283 0.59 -12.00 8.15
C GLU A 283 0.57 -13.48 7.79
N LEU A 284 1.00 -13.78 6.57
CA LEU A 284 1.25 -15.12 6.08
C LEU A 284 2.65 -15.14 5.42
N SER A 285 3.46 -16.15 5.70
CA SER A 285 4.81 -16.25 5.15
C SER A 285 5.17 -17.68 4.76
N SER A 286 6.19 -17.83 3.89
CA SER A 286 6.72 -19.11 3.43
C SER A 286 8.25 -19.01 3.27
N PRO A 287 8.99 -20.09 3.62
CA PRO A 287 10.41 -20.21 3.30
C PRO A 287 10.66 -20.59 1.84
N GLU A 288 9.65 -21.08 1.15
CA GLU A 288 9.76 -21.62 -0.21
C GLU A 288 9.89 -20.51 -1.25
N ASP A 289 10.66 -20.76 -2.30
CA ASP A 289 10.81 -19.83 -3.42
C ASP A 289 9.55 -19.80 -4.32
N PHE A 290 9.50 -18.84 -5.21
CA PHE A 290 8.40 -18.71 -6.17
C PHE A 290 8.33 -19.94 -7.08
N GLY A 291 7.10 -20.41 -7.34
CA GLY A 291 6.85 -21.60 -8.15
C GLY A 291 6.98 -22.94 -7.38
N GLN A 292 7.22 -22.86 -6.07
CA GLN A 292 7.30 -24.02 -5.16
C GLN A 292 6.10 -24.06 -4.20
N GLU A 293 4.95 -23.63 -4.66
CA GLU A 293 3.74 -23.63 -3.86
C GLU A 293 3.26 -25.06 -3.57
N PRO A 294 2.60 -25.31 -2.41
CA PRO A 294 1.99 -26.59 -2.11
C PRO A 294 1.01 -27.04 -3.21
N ALA A 295 1.07 -28.30 -3.58
CA ALA A 295 0.12 -28.90 -4.51
C ALA A 295 -1.24 -29.08 -3.84
N ILE A 296 -2.21 -28.19 -4.16
CA ILE A 296 -3.57 -28.27 -3.63
C ILE A 296 -4.51 -28.80 -4.69
N SER A 297 -5.24 -29.84 -4.34
CA SER A 297 -6.24 -30.42 -5.23
C SER A 297 -7.37 -29.42 -5.53
N PRO A 298 -7.75 -29.26 -6.80
CA PRO A 298 -8.91 -28.44 -7.16
C PRO A 298 -10.21 -29.05 -6.61
N THR A 299 -11.28 -28.25 -6.56
CA THR A 299 -12.59 -28.67 -6.06
C THR A 299 -13.19 -29.85 -6.85
N GLY A 300 -12.72 -30.08 -8.08
CA GLY A 300 -13.24 -31.11 -8.96
C GLY A 300 -14.69 -30.85 -9.39
N PRO A 301 -15.46 -31.90 -9.75
CA PRO A 301 -16.86 -31.79 -10.22
C PRO A 301 -17.83 -31.22 -9.19
N ALA A 302 -17.48 -31.28 -7.89
CA ALA A 302 -18.32 -30.75 -6.79
C ALA A 302 -18.56 -29.23 -6.89
N GLY A 303 -17.68 -28.51 -7.62
CA GLY A 303 -17.87 -27.10 -7.89
C GLY A 303 -17.68 -26.20 -6.68
N LEU A 304 -18.43 -25.11 -6.66
CA LEU A 304 -18.44 -24.14 -5.57
C LEU A 304 -19.31 -24.69 -4.41
N TYR A 305 -18.77 -24.66 -3.18
CA TYR A 305 -19.46 -25.17 -1.99
C TYR A 305 -19.06 -24.39 -0.73
N GLY A 306 -19.91 -24.45 0.30
CA GLY A 306 -19.63 -23.91 1.64
C GLY A 306 -19.28 -22.42 1.64
N VAL A 307 -18.05 -22.12 1.97
CA VAL A 307 -17.51 -20.76 2.02
C VAL A 307 -16.55 -20.52 0.86
N LEU A 308 -16.82 -19.48 0.09
CA LEU A 308 -15.91 -18.96 -0.93
C LEU A 308 -14.94 -17.96 -0.28
N TRP A 309 -13.66 -18.15 -0.53
CA TRP A 309 -12.58 -17.28 -0.08
C TRP A 309 -12.02 -16.46 -1.23
N GLU A 310 -11.92 -15.15 -1.02
CA GLU A 310 -11.25 -14.20 -1.90
C GLU A 310 -9.99 -13.70 -1.19
N PRO A 311 -8.81 -14.29 -1.45
CA PRO A 311 -7.56 -13.85 -0.84
C PRO A 311 -7.28 -12.38 -1.08
N ASP A 312 -6.65 -11.75 -0.09
CA ASP A 312 -6.18 -10.38 -0.22
C ASP A 312 -5.15 -10.24 -1.35
N PRO A 313 -5.08 -9.09 -2.03
CA PRO A 313 -4.10 -8.87 -3.10
C PRO A 313 -2.65 -9.14 -2.70
N SER A 314 -2.25 -8.89 -1.43
CA SER A 314 -0.91 -9.22 -0.93
C SER A 314 -0.65 -10.73 -0.92
N VAL A 315 -1.63 -11.53 -0.50
CA VAL A 315 -1.56 -13.00 -0.51
C VAL A 315 -1.47 -13.53 -1.95
N ILE A 316 -2.19 -12.92 -2.87
CA ILE A 316 -2.16 -13.32 -4.28
C ILE A 316 -0.80 -13.00 -4.90
N ARG A 317 -0.30 -11.79 -4.69
CA ARG A 317 0.94 -11.33 -5.31
C ARG A 317 2.19 -11.99 -4.70
N SER A 318 2.16 -12.35 -3.44
CA SER A 318 3.23 -13.12 -2.81
C SER A 318 3.24 -14.61 -3.20
N GLY A 319 2.23 -15.09 -3.95
CA GLY A 319 2.10 -16.50 -4.31
C GLY A 319 1.71 -17.40 -3.11
N LEU A 320 1.06 -16.85 -2.08
CA LEU A 320 0.74 -17.57 -0.84
C LEU A 320 -0.72 -18.08 -0.78
N VAL A 321 -1.43 -18.08 -1.92
CA VAL A 321 -2.83 -18.55 -1.98
C VAL A 321 -2.95 -20.02 -1.58
N ALA A 322 -2.01 -20.86 -2.02
CA ALA A 322 -2.01 -22.29 -1.70
C ALA A 322 -1.82 -22.52 -0.20
N GLN A 323 -0.87 -21.84 0.43
CA GLN A 323 -0.63 -21.91 1.87
C GLN A 323 -1.86 -21.48 2.69
N LEU A 324 -2.50 -20.37 2.27
CA LEU A 324 -3.73 -19.93 2.92
C LEU A 324 -4.86 -20.94 2.76
N CYS A 325 -5.01 -21.50 1.56
CA CYS A 325 -6.00 -22.53 1.26
C CYS A 325 -5.79 -23.79 2.12
N GLU A 326 -4.53 -24.23 2.27
CA GLU A 326 -4.17 -25.37 3.11
C GLU A 326 -4.49 -25.15 4.60
N GLN A 327 -4.16 -23.96 5.14
CA GLN A 327 -4.45 -23.62 6.53
C GLN A 327 -5.93 -23.74 6.91
N VAL A 328 -6.83 -23.48 5.95
CA VAL A 328 -8.28 -23.59 6.16
C VAL A 328 -8.87 -24.89 5.61
N GLN A 329 -8.02 -25.85 5.22
CA GLN A 329 -8.41 -27.13 4.62
C GLN A 329 -9.33 -26.95 3.41
N GLY A 330 -9.04 -25.89 2.63
CA GLY A 330 -9.80 -25.52 1.44
C GLY A 330 -9.38 -26.31 0.21
N ARG A 331 -10.05 -26.01 -0.91
CA ARG A 331 -9.73 -26.51 -2.25
C ARG A 331 -9.77 -25.37 -3.25
N LEU A 332 -8.73 -25.24 -4.07
CA LEU A 332 -8.66 -24.24 -5.13
C LEU A 332 -9.77 -24.49 -6.17
N LEU A 333 -10.28 -23.42 -6.77
CA LEU A 333 -11.24 -23.56 -7.88
C LEU A 333 -10.53 -23.96 -9.17
N ASP A 334 -9.37 -23.35 -9.42
CA ASP A 334 -8.56 -23.51 -10.62
C ASP A 334 -7.13 -23.05 -10.29
N GLU A 335 -6.12 -23.63 -10.88
CA GLU A 335 -4.70 -23.27 -10.67
C GLU A 335 -4.39 -21.79 -10.98
N ARG A 336 -5.19 -21.17 -11.87
CA ARG A 336 -5.02 -19.79 -12.32
C ARG A 336 -6.01 -18.81 -11.72
N ILE A 337 -6.83 -19.27 -10.77
CA ILE A 337 -7.87 -18.46 -10.15
C ILE A 337 -7.65 -18.45 -8.65
N ALA A 338 -7.28 -17.29 -8.13
CA ALA A 338 -7.04 -17.08 -6.70
C ALA A 338 -8.38 -17.00 -5.91
N TYR A 339 -9.24 -18.00 -6.10
CA TYR A 339 -10.41 -18.29 -5.29
C TYR A 339 -10.30 -19.73 -4.82
N PHE A 340 -10.75 -19.99 -3.61
CA PHE A 340 -10.89 -21.35 -3.10
C PHE A 340 -12.13 -21.49 -2.23
N CYS A 341 -12.56 -22.73 -2.01
CA CYS A 341 -13.70 -23.05 -1.16
C CYS A 341 -13.27 -23.90 0.02
N SER A 342 -13.95 -23.74 1.15
CA SER A 342 -13.86 -24.63 2.31
C SER A 342 -15.26 -25.04 2.77
N ASN A 343 -15.33 -26.07 3.63
CA ASN A 343 -16.56 -26.34 4.37
C ASN A 343 -16.88 -25.17 5.30
N GLU A 344 -18.18 -25.04 5.65
CA GLU A 344 -18.59 -24.15 6.73
C GLU A 344 -17.98 -24.68 8.03
N ASP A 345 -16.83 -24.17 8.42
CA ASP A 345 -16.28 -24.38 9.76
C ASP A 345 -16.14 -23.02 10.42
N GLU A 346 -16.59 -22.91 11.69
CA GLU A 346 -16.56 -21.70 12.50
C GLU A 346 -15.13 -21.28 12.89
N ARG A 347 -14.12 -22.01 12.46
CA ARG A 347 -12.73 -21.62 12.66
C ARG A 347 -12.46 -20.32 11.91
N ALA A 348 -12.51 -19.23 12.68
CA ALA A 348 -12.04 -17.93 12.25
C ALA A 348 -10.57 -18.08 11.81
N GLY A 349 -10.37 -18.37 10.54
CA GLY A 349 -9.08 -18.14 9.90
C GLY A 349 -8.75 -16.66 9.97
N PRO A 350 -7.52 -16.23 9.66
CA PRO A 350 -7.11 -14.85 9.76
C PRO A 350 -7.99 -13.97 8.85
N LEU A 351 -8.98 -13.34 9.44
CA LEU A 351 -10.07 -12.59 8.79
C LEU A 351 -9.58 -11.50 7.83
N LEU A 352 -8.35 -11.02 8.04
CA LEU A 352 -7.76 -9.98 7.21
C LEU A 352 -7.11 -10.52 5.93
N LEU A 353 -6.63 -11.78 5.91
CA LEU A 353 -5.92 -12.35 4.75
C LEU A 353 -6.83 -12.71 3.57
N ALA A 354 -8.14 -12.77 3.79
CA ALA A 354 -9.12 -13.01 2.73
C ALA A 354 -10.50 -12.51 3.13
N ARG A 355 -11.27 -12.08 2.14
CA ARG A 355 -12.71 -11.89 2.29
C ARG A 355 -13.40 -13.23 2.15
N ARG A 356 -14.44 -13.48 2.97
CA ARG A 356 -15.18 -14.72 3.01
C ARG A 356 -16.63 -14.49 2.61
N PHE A 357 -17.19 -15.45 1.92
CA PHE A 357 -18.57 -15.39 1.45
C PHE A 357 -19.22 -16.75 1.62
N ARG A 358 -20.38 -16.82 2.30
CA ARG A 358 -21.22 -18.00 2.29
C ARG A 358 -21.86 -18.14 0.92
N ILE A 359 -21.74 -19.31 0.31
CA ILE A 359 -22.38 -19.61 -0.97
C ILE A 359 -23.84 -20.00 -0.71
N LEU A 360 -24.77 -19.21 -1.25
CA LEU A 360 -26.20 -19.44 -1.09
C LEU A 360 -26.77 -20.28 -2.25
N GLU A 361 -26.33 -19.96 -3.48
CA GLU A 361 -26.79 -20.66 -4.69
C GLU A 361 -25.73 -20.56 -5.79
N VAL A 362 -25.60 -21.63 -6.57
CA VAL A 362 -24.69 -21.70 -7.72
C VAL A 362 -25.47 -22.01 -8.98
N MET A 363 -25.20 -21.28 -10.05
CA MET A 363 -25.83 -21.51 -11.35
C MET A 363 -24.83 -21.37 -12.50
N PRO A 364 -25.05 -22.03 -13.65
CA PRO A 364 -24.31 -21.75 -14.86
C PRO A 364 -24.45 -20.27 -15.25
N PHE A 365 -23.31 -19.61 -15.58
CA PHE A 365 -23.32 -18.20 -15.92
C PHE A 365 -24.15 -17.91 -17.18
N SER A 366 -25.18 -17.09 -17.01
CA SER A 366 -26.00 -16.54 -18.08
C SER A 366 -26.71 -15.28 -17.57
N ALA A 367 -26.58 -14.17 -18.26
CA ALA A 367 -27.29 -12.93 -17.91
C ALA A 367 -28.81 -13.15 -17.79
N LYS A 368 -29.39 -14.02 -18.67
CA LYS A 368 -30.81 -14.37 -18.62
C LYS A 368 -31.19 -15.13 -17.34
N ARG A 369 -30.32 -16.04 -16.88
CA ARG A 369 -30.56 -16.79 -15.62
C ARG A 369 -30.46 -15.88 -14.42
N ILE A 370 -29.39 -15.06 -14.36
CA ILE A 370 -29.19 -14.09 -13.26
C ILE A 370 -30.37 -13.11 -13.21
N LYS A 371 -30.79 -12.56 -14.35
CA LYS A 371 -31.98 -11.69 -14.43
C LYS A 371 -33.24 -12.34 -13.87
N ARG A 372 -33.49 -13.59 -14.24
CA ARG A 372 -34.67 -14.36 -13.75
C ARG A 372 -34.56 -14.57 -12.24
N TRP A 373 -33.36 -14.92 -11.76
CA TRP A 373 -33.13 -15.12 -10.35
C TRP A 373 -33.32 -13.79 -9.57
N CYS A 374 -32.76 -12.68 -10.02
CA CYS A 374 -32.96 -11.38 -9.42
C CYS A 374 -34.44 -10.98 -9.36
N ALA A 375 -35.19 -11.22 -10.41
CA ALA A 375 -36.63 -10.94 -10.44
C ALA A 375 -37.42 -11.81 -9.45
N ALA A 376 -37.13 -13.12 -9.38
CA ALA A 376 -37.80 -14.06 -8.47
C ALA A 376 -37.50 -13.75 -6.99
N HIS A 377 -36.35 -13.15 -6.69
CA HIS A 377 -35.93 -12.85 -5.32
C HIS A 377 -36.03 -11.34 -4.95
N HIS A 378 -36.72 -10.55 -5.78
CA HIS A 378 -36.96 -9.11 -5.59
C HIS A 378 -35.66 -8.30 -5.36
N VAL A 379 -34.57 -8.67 -6.07
CA VAL A 379 -33.27 -7.99 -5.95
C VAL A 379 -33.30 -6.64 -6.65
N THR A 380 -32.91 -5.59 -5.95
CA THR A 380 -32.92 -4.20 -6.45
C THR A 380 -31.52 -3.65 -6.70
N SER A 381 -30.50 -4.23 -6.08
CA SER A 381 -29.09 -3.87 -6.31
C SER A 381 -28.18 -5.09 -6.20
N ILE A 382 -27.08 -5.09 -6.96
CA ILE A 382 -26.10 -6.16 -6.94
C ILE A 382 -24.68 -5.62 -6.96
N ASP A 383 -23.82 -6.25 -6.18
CA ASP A 383 -22.38 -6.19 -6.36
C ASP A 383 -21.92 -7.37 -7.20
N ILE A 384 -21.07 -7.10 -8.18
CA ILE A 384 -20.53 -8.14 -9.05
C ILE A 384 -19.03 -8.23 -8.85
N LYS A 385 -18.59 -9.37 -8.34
CA LYS A 385 -17.18 -9.76 -8.28
C LYS A 385 -16.88 -10.73 -9.42
N LYS A 386 -15.72 -10.59 -10.04
CA LYS A 386 -15.33 -11.49 -11.13
C LYS A 386 -13.86 -11.91 -11.02
N ARG A 387 -13.59 -13.16 -11.39
CA ARG A 387 -12.21 -13.64 -11.54
C ARG A 387 -12.15 -14.80 -12.54
N GLY A 388 -11.17 -14.74 -13.46
CA GLY A 388 -10.97 -15.76 -14.48
C GLY A 388 -12.03 -15.76 -15.61
N VAL A 389 -12.83 -14.70 -15.73
CA VAL A 389 -13.86 -14.53 -16.74
C VAL A 389 -13.84 -13.14 -17.35
N ASP A 390 -14.14 -13.05 -18.64
CA ASP A 390 -14.32 -11.78 -19.32
C ASP A 390 -15.78 -11.33 -19.23
N VAL A 391 -16.08 -10.51 -18.23
CA VAL A 391 -17.40 -9.92 -17.97
C VAL A 391 -17.17 -8.48 -17.54
N VAL A 392 -17.94 -7.55 -18.08
CA VAL A 392 -17.96 -6.15 -17.63
C VAL A 392 -19.07 -6.00 -16.58
N PRO A 393 -18.74 -5.81 -15.28
CA PRO A 393 -19.71 -5.80 -14.20
C PRO A 393 -20.83 -4.80 -14.39
N GLU A 394 -20.51 -3.59 -14.85
CA GLU A 394 -21.48 -2.52 -15.05
C GLU A 394 -22.50 -2.84 -16.14
N GLN A 395 -22.05 -3.41 -17.26
CA GLN A 395 -22.96 -3.84 -18.34
C GLN A 395 -23.86 -4.98 -17.87
N LEU A 396 -23.30 -5.94 -17.14
CA LEU A 396 -24.09 -7.05 -16.61
C LEU A 396 -25.13 -6.54 -15.60
N ARG A 397 -24.77 -5.60 -14.70
CA ARG A 397 -25.70 -4.99 -13.73
C ARG A 397 -26.91 -4.38 -14.44
N GLN A 398 -26.66 -3.60 -15.50
CA GLN A 398 -27.73 -2.98 -16.29
C GLN A 398 -28.63 -4.01 -17.00
N GLN A 399 -28.09 -5.16 -17.41
CA GLN A 399 -28.85 -6.22 -18.09
C GLN A 399 -29.74 -7.03 -17.15
N VAL A 400 -29.32 -7.23 -15.89
CA VAL A 400 -29.96 -8.18 -14.97
C VAL A 400 -30.89 -7.53 -13.97
N LEU A 401 -30.69 -6.24 -13.65
CA LEU A 401 -31.59 -5.51 -12.74
C LEU A 401 -32.80 -4.91 -13.46
N PRO A 402 -33.95 -4.79 -12.77
CA PRO A 402 -35.10 -4.10 -13.31
C PRO A 402 -34.83 -2.60 -13.46
N ARG A 403 -35.33 -1.98 -14.55
CA ARG A 403 -35.17 -0.53 -14.78
C ARG A 403 -35.86 0.35 -13.73
N LYS A 404 -36.93 -0.16 -13.11
CA LYS A 404 -37.63 0.50 -12.00
C LYS A 404 -37.78 -0.54 -10.89
N PRO A 405 -37.03 -0.42 -9.80
CA PRO A 405 -37.19 -1.32 -8.66
C PRO A 405 -38.54 -1.06 -7.98
N HIS A 406 -39.30 -2.12 -7.75
CA HIS A 406 -40.53 -2.09 -6.94
C HIS A 406 -40.32 -2.93 -5.69
N GLY A 407 -40.63 -2.39 -4.51
CA GLY A 407 -40.60 -3.13 -3.23
C GLY A 407 -39.41 -2.78 -2.34
N SER A 408 -39.16 -3.59 -1.33
CA SER A 408 -38.06 -3.43 -0.37
C SER A 408 -36.69 -3.55 -1.06
N HIS A 409 -35.74 -2.71 -0.65
CA HIS A 409 -34.36 -2.78 -1.15
C HIS A 409 -33.70 -4.10 -0.72
N ARG A 410 -33.46 -5.01 -1.68
CA ARG A 410 -32.64 -6.19 -1.48
C ARG A 410 -31.36 -6.09 -2.28
N HIS A 411 -30.25 -6.05 -1.57
CA HIS A 411 -28.90 -6.08 -2.12
C HIS A 411 -28.33 -7.49 -2.04
N VAL A 412 -27.60 -7.94 -3.07
CA VAL A 412 -26.88 -9.22 -3.07
C VAL A 412 -25.53 -9.08 -3.75
N THR A 413 -24.58 -9.92 -3.37
CA THR A 413 -23.31 -10.07 -4.06
C THR A 413 -23.35 -11.29 -4.98
N ILE A 414 -22.91 -11.13 -6.22
CA ILE A 414 -22.80 -12.22 -7.20
C ILE A 414 -21.32 -12.35 -7.59
N VAL A 415 -20.76 -13.52 -7.36
CA VAL A 415 -19.41 -13.86 -7.81
C VAL A 415 -19.49 -14.62 -9.13
N ILE A 416 -18.76 -14.14 -10.14
CA ILE A 416 -18.67 -14.78 -11.45
C ILE A 416 -17.27 -15.32 -11.63
N THR A 417 -17.16 -16.62 -11.86
CA THR A 417 -15.89 -17.32 -12.01
C THR A 417 -16.03 -18.50 -12.99
N ARG A 418 -15.00 -19.32 -13.09
CA ARG A 418 -15.04 -20.54 -13.89
C ARG A 418 -14.44 -21.72 -13.12
N LEU A 419 -14.86 -22.92 -13.48
CA LEU A 419 -14.22 -24.20 -13.16
C LEU A 419 -13.82 -24.85 -14.48
N GLY A 420 -12.55 -24.97 -14.73
CA GLY A 420 -12.06 -25.33 -16.07
C GLY A 420 -12.65 -24.39 -17.13
N ASN A 421 -13.42 -24.93 -18.07
CA ASN A 421 -14.07 -24.15 -19.13
C ASN A 421 -15.51 -23.71 -18.81
N THR A 422 -16.06 -24.15 -17.67
CA THR A 422 -17.45 -23.85 -17.30
C THR A 422 -17.54 -22.55 -16.50
N ARG A 423 -18.24 -21.55 -17.03
CA ARG A 423 -18.51 -20.30 -16.33
C ARG A 423 -19.67 -20.47 -15.36
N LEU A 424 -19.49 -20.00 -14.13
CA LEU A 424 -20.45 -20.09 -13.04
C LEU A 424 -20.74 -18.70 -12.47
N ALA A 425 -21.96 -18.57 -11.94
CA ALA A 425 -22.35 -17.46 -11.09
C ALA A 425 -22.80 -18.01 -9.73
N ALA A 426 -22.25 -17.49 -8.66
CA ALA A 426 -22.65 -17.82 -7.31
C ALA A 426 -23.27 -16.59 -6.64
N VAL A 427 -24.44 -16.75 -6.06
CA VAL A 427 -25.02 -15.79 -5.14
C VAL A 427 -24.40 -16.04 -3.78
N VAL A 428 -23.85 -14.99 -3.19
CA VAL A 428 -23.08 -15.11 -1.95
C VAL A 428 -23.45 -14.04 -0.93
N GLU A 429 -23.24 -14.36 0.34
CA GLU A 429 -23.41 -13.47 1.47
C GLU A 429 -22.05 -13.23 2.14
N PRO A 430 -21.62 -11.95 2.33
CA PRO A 430 -20.39 -11.66 3.06
C PRO A 430 -20.44 -12.24 4.48
N LEU A 431 -19.34 -12.90 4.89
CA LEU A 431 -19.09 -13.32 6.26
C LEU A 431 -18.11 -12.32 6.88
N GLY A 432 -18.53 -11.64 7.93
CA GLY A 432 -17.76 -10.62 8.63
C GLY A 432 -16.44 -11.11 9.21
#